data_cb8bda9b16a793522b19708b00e0d002
#
_entry.id   cb8bda9b16a793522b19708b00e0d002
#
_cell.length_a   1.000
_cell.length_b   1.000
_cell.length_c   1.000
_cell.angle_alpha   90.00
_cell.angle_beta   90.00
_cell.angle_gamma   90.00
#
_symmetry.space_group_name_H-M   'P 1'
#
loop_
_entity.id
_entity.type
_entity.pdbx_description
1 polymer ?
#
loop_
_entity_poly.entity_id
_entity_poly.type
_entity_poly.pdbx_seq_one_letter_code
_entity_poly.pdbx_strand_id
1 'polypeptide(L)'
;MIRLFDIANNKLIATEHCYTLGFLKSIMDGYPEDYLNIYAYLFYMTCPKPDLNTFFDVPEVDNEDMILSDVGGNFSTEDSSIIYAKECCEKLYQTPTYKAYMGIKTMMERLGKYMEESPIVDGRDGNGTFILRAAKEFASIRESFKNIYKDLKEEQQSQVRGVQ
;
A
#
# COMPACT_ATOMS: atom_id res chain seq x y z
N MET A 1 -10.26 -10.28 -8.51
CA MET A 1 -8.92 -9.59 -8.51
C MET A 1 -7.90 -10.51 -9.17
N ILE A 2 -7.14 -10.01 -10.14
CA ILE A 2 -6.05 -10.78 -10.76
C ILE A 2 -4.94 -10.95 -9.72
N ARG A 3 -4.49 -12.19 -9.49
CA ARG A 3 -3.40 -12.50 -8.59
C ARG A 3 -2.09 -12.45 -9.38
N LEU A 4 -1.39 -11.31 -9.31
CA LEU A 4 -0.14 -11.11 -10.05
C LEU A 4 1.01 -11.91 -9.45
N PHE A 5 1.09 -11.95 -8.12
CA PHE A 5 2.19 -12.56 -7.40
C PHE A 5 1.67 -13.52 -6.33
N ASP A 6 2.45 -14.55 -6.06
CA ASP A 6 2.20 -15.52 -5.03
C ASP A 6 3.42 -15.63 -4.12
N ILE A 7 3.24 -16.09 -2.89
CA ILE A 7 4.33 -16.36 -1.96
C ILE A 7 4.33 -17.85 -1.66
N ALA A 8 5.42 -18.53 -1.99
CA ALA A 8 5.63 -19.90 -1.59
C ALA A 8 7.05 -20.05 -0.99
N ASN A 9 7.14 -20.69 0.17
CA ASN A 9 8.39 -20.85 0.91
C ASN A 9 9.13 -19.53 1.20
N ASN A 10 8.40 -18.49 1.59
CA ASN A 10 8.89 -17.11 1.79
C ASN A 10 9.58 -16.48 0.57
N LYS A 11 9.29 -16.98 -0.63
CA LYS A 11 9.76 -16.37 -1.88
C LYS A 11 8.60 -15.93 -2.72
N LEU A 12 8.75 -14.76 -3.34
CA LEU A 12 7.80 -14.28 -4.33
C LEU A 12 7.86 -15.16 -5.57
N ILE A 13 6.70 -15.59 -6.01
CA ILE A 13 6.53 -16.33 -7.26
C ILE A 13 5.68 -15.50 -8.21
N ALA A 14 6.19 -15.23 -9.39
CA ALA A 14 5.42 -14.62 -10.47
C ALA A 14 4.37 -15.63 -10.97
N THR A 15 3.11 -15.21 -11.01
CA THR A 15 2.05 -16.03 -11.60
C THR A 15 2.10 -15.94 -13.14
N GLU A 16 1.35 -16.80 -13.84
CA GLU A 16 1.24 -16.76 -15.30
C GLU A 16 0.81 -15.38 -15.83
N HIS A 17 0.06 -14.61 -15.06
CA HIS A 17 -0.34 -13.25 -15.40
C HIS A 17 0.85 -12.29 -15.57
N CYS A 18 1.94 -12.50 -14.86
CA CYS A 18 3.15 -11.68 -15.01
C CYS A 18 3.78 -11.83 -16.40
N TYR A 19 3.59 -12.98 -17.05
CA TYR A 19 4.12 -13.26 -18.38
C TYR A 19 3.15 -12.84 -19.50
N THR A 20 1.88 -12.59 -19.19
CA THR A 20 0.85 -12.21 -20.17
C THR A 20 0.55 -10.72 -20.17
N LEU A 21 0.74 -10.03 -19.03
CA LEU A 21 0.54 -8.60 -18.93
C LEU A 21 1.72 -7.83 -19.52
N GLY A 22 1.46 -7.06 -20.56
CA GLY A 22 2.49 -6.37 -21.36
C GLY A 22 3.45 -5.53 -20.53
N PHE A 23 2.97 -4.80 -19.52
CA PHE A 23 3.80 -3.95 -18.68
C PHE A 23 4.76 -4.75 -17.77
N LEU A 24 4.35 -5.93 -17.27
CA LEU A 24 5.24 -6.82 -16.52
C LEU A 24 6.22 -7.56 -17.43
N LYS A 25 5.75 -7.99 -18.60
CA LYS A 25 6.64 -8.58 -19.59
C LYS A 25 7.74 -7.60 -20.04
N SER A 26 7.41 -6.32 -20.21
CA SER A 26 8.41 -5.30 -20.54
C SER A 26 9.49 -5.15 -19.46
N ILE A 27 9.14 -5.32 -18.17
CA ILE A 27 10.13 -5.35 -17.08
C ILE A 27 11.04 -6.57 -17.23
N MET A 28 10.48 -7.75 -17.47
CA MET A 28 11.27 -8.98 -17.66
C MET A 28 12.23 -8.87 -18.86
N ASP A 29 11.77 -8.31 -19.96
CA ASP A 29 12.57 -8.14 -21.18
C ASP A 29 13.66 -7.06 -21.00
N GLY A 30 13.37 -5.99 -20.25
CA GLY A 30 14.30 -4.87 -20.00
C GLY A 30 15.33 -5.13 -18.89
N TYR A 31 14.98 -5.98 -17.91
CA TYR A 31 15.80 -6.29 -16.74
C TYR A 31 15.93 -7.80 -16.51
N PRO A 32 16.56 -8.54 -17.42
CA PRO A 32 16.57 -10.03 -17.37
C PRO A 32 17.22 -10.61 -16.10
N GLU A 33 18.11 -9.86 -15.46
CA GLU A 33 18.79 -10.30 -14.22
C GLU A 33 18.02 -9.86 -12.95
N ASP A 34 17.35 -8.70 -13.00
CA ASP A 34 16.71 -8.06 -11.84
C ASP A 34 15.17 -8.13 -11.84
N TYR A 35 14.52 -8.66 -12.87
CA TYR A 35 13.06 -8.62 -12.97
C TYR A 35 12.33 -9.24 -11.78
N LEU A 36 12.90 -10.25 -11.12
CA LEU A 36 12.31 -10.84 -9.92
C LEU A 36 12.37 -9.89 -8.72
N ASN A 37 13.46 -9.14 -8.58
CA ASN A 37 13.60 -8.11 -7.55
C ASN A 37 12.63 -6.96 -7.81
N ILE A 38 12.51 -6.53 -9.07
CA ILE A 38 11.55 -5.49 -9.47
C ILE A 38 10.11 -5.99 -9.22
N TYR A 39 9.79 -7.24 -9.51
CA TYR A 39 8.48 -7.81 -9.21
C TYR A 39 8.20 -7.85 -7.71
N ALA A 40 9.21 -8.17 -6.88
CA ALA A 40 9.08 -8.11 -5.43
C ALA A 40 8.83 -6.68 -4.95
N TYR A 41 9.58 -5.70 -5.48
CA TYR A 41 9.36 -4.29 -5.21
C TYR A 41 7.92 -3.87 -5.60
N LEU A 42 7.49 -4.15 -6.82
CA LEU A 42 6.12 -3.83 -7.27
C LEU A 42 5.07 -4.50 -6.39
N PHE A 43 5.29 -5.74 -5.98
CA PHE A 43 4.39 -6.45 -5.09
C PHE A 43 4.26 -5.76 -3.74
N TYR A 44 5.36 -5.47 -3.05
CA TYR A 44 5.32 -4.86 -1.73
C TYR A 44 4.82 -3.41 -1.77
N MET A 45 5.10 -2.67 -2.85
CA MET A 45 4.57 -1.32 -3.02
C MET A 45 3.06 -1.27 -3.31
N THR A 46 2.50 -2.28 -3.97
CA THR A 46 1.14 -2.19 -4.50
C THR A 46 0.16 -3.22 -3.93
N CYS A 47 0.65 -4.29 -3.28
CA CYS A 47 -0.22 -5.35 -2.77
C CYS A 47 -1.05 -4.86 -1.57
N PRO A 48 -2.39 -4.83 -1.70
CA PRO A 48 -3.27 -4.34 -0.65
C PRO A 48 -3.59 -5.40 0.41
N LYS A 49 -2.95 -6.57 0.38
CA LYS A 49 -3.22 -7.67 1.31
C LYS A 49 -2.28 -7.62 2.51
N PRO A 50 -2.76 -7.19 3.70
CA PRO A 50 -1.94 -7.10 4.89
C PRO A 50 -1.27 -8.41 5.28
N ASP A 51 -1.96 -9.53 5.04
CA ASP A 51 -1.45 -10.87 5.41
C ASP A 51 -0.31 -11.36 4.50
N LEU A 52 -0.13 -10.73 3.33
CA LEU A 52 0.91 -11.07 2.35
C LEU A 52 1.98 -10.00 2.21
N ASN A 53 1.65 -8.76 2.53
CA ASN A 53 2.56 -7.63 2.42
C ASN A 53 3.06 -7.24 3.80
N THR A 54 4.29 -7.62 4.12
CA THR A 54 4.93 -7.33 5.42
C THR A 54 5.16 -5.82 5.63
N PHE A 55 5.17 -5.03 4.57
CA PHE A 55 5.35 -3.58 4.61
C PHE A 55 4.03 -2.80 4.58
N PHE A 56 2.88 -3.48 4.62
CA PHE A 56 1.57 -2.84 4.47
C PHE A 56 1.30 -1.73 5.51
N ASP A 57 1.74 -1.93 6.75
CA ASP A 57 1.53 -1.00 7.86
C ASP A 57 2.72 -0.03 8.08
N VAL A 58 3.75 -0.09 7.24
CA VAL A 58 4.89 0.84 7.30
C VAL A 58 4.44 2.23 6.81
N PRO A 59 4.84 3.33 7.49
CA PRO A 59 4.58 4.68 7.03
C PRO A 59 5.10 4.93 5.62
N GLU A 60 4.35 5.70 4.81
CA GLU A 60 4.65 5.94 3.40
C GLU A 60 6.05 6.53 3.18
N VAL A 61 6.53 7.35 4.13
CA VAL A 61 7.84 8.02 4.06
C VAL A 61 9.00 7.03 4.11
N ASP A 62 8.86 5.94 4.87
CA ASP A 62 9.94 4.96 5.11
C ASP A 62 9.76 3.69 4.27
N ASN A 63 8.58 3.52 3.66
CA ASN A 63 8.14 2.27 3.05
C ASN A 63 9.02 1.87 1.86
N GLU A 64 9.29 2.80 0.95
CA GLU A 64 10.05 2.53 -0.27
C GLU A 64 11.49 2.14 0.04
N ASP A 65 12.17 2.87 0.93
CA ASP A 65 13.55 2.60 1.33
C ASP A 65 13.68 1.23 2.04
N MET A 66 12.73 0.89 2.90
CA MET A 66 12.70 -0.40 3.58
C MET A 66 12.49 -1.55 2.59
N ILE A 67 11.58 -1.40 1.63
CA ILE A 67 11.34 -2.40 0.59
C ILE A 67 12.58 -2.60 -0.27
N LEU A 68 13.21 -1.51 -0.73
CA LEU A 68 14.42 -1.57 -1.56
C LEU A 68 15.59 -2.25 -0.83
N SER A 69 15.72 -1.97 0.47
CA SER A 69 16.73 -2.63 1.31
C SER A 69 16.50 -4.15 1.44
N ASP A 70 15.24 -4.59 1.51
CA ASP A 70 14.89 -6.01 1.66
C ASP A 70 14.98 -6.78 0.32
N VAL A 71 14.48 -6.15 -0.75
CA VAL A 71 14.40 -6.77 -2.08
C VAL A 71 15.77 -6.85 -2.75
N GLY A 72 16.60 -5.82 -2.59
CA GLY A 72 17.88 -5.71 -3.29
C GLY A 72 17.71 -5.50 -4.79
N GLY A 73 18.80 -5.76 -5.53
CA GLY A 73 18.84 -5.62 -6.99
C GLY A 73 19.52 -4.31 -7.43
N ASN A 74 19.76 -4.20 -8.73
CA ASN A 74 20.43 -3.05 -9.34
C ASN A 74 19.51 -2.39 -10.37
N PHE A 75 18.46 -1.71 -9.87
CA PHE A 75 17.51 -0.98 -10.69
C PHE A 75 17.17 0.38 -10.06
N SER A 76 16.68 1.32 -10.88
CA SER A 76 16.21 2.61 -10.39
C SER A 76 14.70 2.67 -10.36
N THR A 77 14.13 3.06 -9.23
CA THR A 77 12.68 3.27 -9.08
C THR A 77 12.17 4.46 -9.90
N GLU A 78 13.09 5.33 -10.37
CA GLU A 78 12.78 6.47 -11.25
C GLU A 78 12.68 6.06 -12.74
N ASP A 79 12.98 4.79 -13.08
CA ASP A 79 12.82 4.32 -14.44
C ASP A 79 11.35 4.35 -14.87
N SER A 80 11.11 4.91 -16.04
CA SER A 80 9.76 5.12 -16.58
C SER A 80 8.98 3.82 -16.74
N SER A 81 9.65 2.72 -17.04
CA SER A 81 9.03 1.40 -17.18
C SER A 81 8.57 0.84 -15.84
N ILE A 82 9.36 1.08 -14.78
CA ILE A 82 9.04 0.64 -13.40
C ILE A 82 7.92 1.50 -12.83
N ILE A 83 7.98 2.83 -13.01
CA ILE A 83 6.90 3.75 -12.62
C ILE A 83 5.59 3.34 -13.30
N TYR A 84 5.61 3.12 -14.59
CA TYR A 84 4.43 2.70 -15.34
C TYR A 84 3.88 1.35 -14.86
N ALA A 85 4.75 0.38 -14.60
CA ALA A 85 4.36 -0.92 -14.07
C ALA A 85 3.72 -0.80 -12.67
N LYS A 86 4.27 0.05 -11.79
CA LYS A 86 3.71 0.36 -10.47
C LYS A 86 2.30 0.92 -10.58
N GLU A 87 2.10 1.95 -11.41
CA GLU A 87 0.77 2.53 -11.65
C GLU A 87 -0.25 1.50 -12.18
N CYS A 88 0.19 0.62 -13.08
CA CYS A 88 -0.67 -0.44 -13.62
C CYS A 88 -1.06 -1.46 -12.53
N CYS A 89 -0.12 -1.88 -11.69
CA CYS A 89 -0.39 -2.76 -10.55
C CYS A 89 -1.37 -2.11 -9.57
N GLU A 90 -1.15 -0.85 -9.21
CA GLU A 90 -2.04 -0.09 -8.33
C GLU A 90 -3.48 -0.04 -8.89
N LYS A 91 -3.64 0.26 -10.17
CA LYS A 91 -4.97 0.30 -10.83
C LYS A 91 -5.69 -1.05 -10.76
N LEU A 92 -4.95 -2.15 -10.86
CA LEU A 92 -5.54 -3.50 -10.76
C LEU A 92 -6.05 -3.82 -9.35
N TYR A 93 -5.45 -3.23 -8.32
CA TYR A 93 -5.80 -3.47 -6.92
C TYR A 93 -6.77 -2.42 -6.33
N GLN A 94 -7.04 -1.33 -7.04
CA GLN A 94 -7.88 -0.22 -6.56
C GLN A 94 -9.37 -0.58 -6.50
N THR A 95 -9.77 -1.30 -5.44
CA THR A 95 -11.19 -1.45 -5.11
C THR A 95 -11.70 -0.23 -4.34
N PRO A 96 -13.03 0.04 -4.33
CA PRO A 96 -13.61 1.12 -3.52
C PRO A 96 -13.25 1.00 -2.04
N THR A 97 -13.26 -0.23 -1.49
CA THR A 97 -12.90 -0.50 -0.09
C THR A 97 -11.44 -0.17 0.18
N TYR A 98 -10.53 -0.55 -0.73
CA TYR A 98 -9.11 -0.21 -0.62
C TYR A 98 -8.87 1.30 -0.68
N LYS A 99 -9.55 2.01 -1.60
CA LYS A 99 -9.46 3.48 -1.67
C LYS A 99 -9.96 4.16 -0.39
N ALA A 100 -11.07 3.68 0.19
CA ALA A 100 -11.58 4.18 1.44
C ALA A 100 -10.60 3.93 2.60
N TYR A 101 -10.02 2.72 2.67
CA TYR A 101 -8.99 2.37 3.65
C TYR A 101 -7.78 3.31 3.56
N MET A 102 -7.20 3.49 2.37
CA MET A 102 -6.05 4.36 2.16
C MET A 102 -6.38 5.83 2.48
N GLY A 103 -7.56 6.30 2.13
CA GLY A 103 -8.00 7.66 2.45
C GLY A 103 -8.06 7.93 3.96
N ILE A 104 -8.62 7.00 4.74
CA ILE A 104 -8.69 7.13 6.20
C ILE A 104 -7.30 6.98 6.82
N LYS A 105 -6.47 6.05 6.36
CA LYS A 105 -5.08 5.87 6.82
C LYS A 105 -4.32 7.19 6.69
N THR A 106 -4.27 7.75 5.48
CA THR A 106 -3.59 9.03 5.21
C THR A 106 -4.15 10.18 6.07
N MET A 107 -5.46 10.24 6.26
CA MET A 107 -6.08 11.26 7.12
C MET A 107 -5.62 11.11 8.56
N MET A 108 -5.57 9.90 9.11
CA MET A 108 -5.11 9.64 10.48
C MET A 108 -3.64 10.01 10.67
N GLU A 109 -2.78 9.67 9.72
CA GLU A 109 -1.36 10.02 9.73
C GLU A 109 -1.15 11.55 9.74
N ARG A 110 -1.84 12.26 8.85
CA ARG A 110 -1.78 13.73 8.78
C ARG A 110 -2.30 14.39 10.05
N LEU A 111 -3.40 13.87 10.59
CA LEU A 111 -3.98 14.39 11.84
C LEU A 111 -3.03 14.12 13.02
N GLY A 112 -2.44 12.94 13.13
CA GLY A 112 -1.45 12.59 14.14
C GLY A 112 -0.26 13.53 14.09
N LYS A 113 0.33 13.71 12.91
CA LYS A 113 1.44 14.63 12.69
C LYS A 113 1.08 16.09 13.06
N TYR A 114 -0.09 16.55 12.63
CA TYR A 114 -0.56 17.89 13.00
C TYR A 114 -0.68 18.07 14.52
N MET A 115 -1.23 17.08 15.23
CA MET A 115 -1.38 17.13 16.69
C MET A 115 -0.03 17.09 17.43
N GLU A 116 0.96 16.41 16.86
CA GLU A 116 2.32 16.30 17.43
C GLU A 116 3.13 17.58 17.22
N GLU A 117 3.08 18.16 16.02
CA GLU A 117 3.93 19.30 15.64
C GLU A 117 3.32 20.66 15.96
N SER A 118 1.99 20.75 16.10
CA SER A 118 1.31 22.03 16.29
C SER A 118 1.25 22.43 17.76
N PRO A 119 1.81 23.59 18.14
CA PRO A 119 1.61 24.13 19.49
C PRO A 119 0.13 24.40 19.72
N ILE A 120 -0.34 24.11 20.94
CA ILE A 120 -1.72 24.45 21.34
C ILE A 120 -1.77 25.96 21.59
N VAL A 121 -2.57 26.66 20.80
CA VAL A 121 -2.79 28.10 20.89
C VAL A 121 -4.22 28.35 21.33
N ASP A 122 -4.39 28.94 22.50
CA ASP A 122 -5.70 29.34 23.02
C ASP A 122 -6.14 30.69 22.45
N GLY A 123 -7.44 30.88 22.38
CA GLY A 123 -8.05 32.13 21.93
C GLY A 123 -8.96 31.98 20.70
N ARG A 124 -9.52 33.11 20.25
CA ARG A 124 -10.52 33.12 19.18
C ARG A 124 -9.99 32.60 17.84
N ASP A 125 -8.70 32.85 17.56
CA ASP A 125 -8.02 32.45 16.34
C ASP A 125 -7.05 31.27 16.57
N GLY A 126 -7.13 30.62 17.74
CA GLY A 126 -6.27 29.50 18.12
C GLY A 126 -6.82 28.15 17.64
N ASN A 127 -5.93 27.14 17.63
CA ASN A 127 -6.25 25.76 17.21
C ASN A 127 -6.69 24.83 18.37
N GLY A 128 -6.70 25.31 19.61
CA GLY A 128 -7.03 24.51 20.79
C GLY A 128 -8.39 23.83 20.71
N THR A 129 -9.42 24.56 20.26
CA THR A 129 -10.76 24.00 20.05
C THR A 129 -10.78 22.91 18.98
N PHE A 130 -10.06 23.12 17.88
CA PHE A 130 -9.91 22.11 16.81
C PHE A 130 -9.23 20.86 17.31
N ILE A 131 -8.11 20.98 18.02
CA ILE A 131 -7.36 19.85 18.57
C ILE A 131 -8.22 19.06 19.56
N LEU A 132 -8.93 19.73 20.47
CA LEU A 132 -9.83 19.07 21.42
C LEU A 132 -10.98 18.33 20.73
N ARG A 133 -11.55 18.91 19.69
CA ARG A 133 -12.59 18.26 18.89
C ARG A 133 -12.04 17.05 18.15
N ALA A 134 -10.90 17.19 17.48
CA ALA A 134 -10.23 16.11 16.79
C ALA A 134 -9.89 14.95 17.74
N ALA A 135 -9.38 15.24 18.94
CA ALA A 135 -9.09 14.23 19.97
C ALA A 135 -10.36 13.48 20.42
N LYS A 136 -11.49 14.18 20.57
CA LYS A 136 -12.78 13.56 20.92
C LYS A 136 -13.31 12.65 19.80
N GLU A 137 -13.16 13.06 18.55
CA GLU A 137 -13.62 12.32 17.38
C GLU A 137 -12.66 11.19 16.99
N PHE A 138 -11.42 11.20 17.48
CA PHE A 138 -10.39 10.22 17.12
C PHE A 138 -10.81 8.77 17.42
N ALA A 139 -11.54 8.52 18.50
CA ALA A 139 -12.05 7.20 18.82
C ALA A 139 -13.02 6.68 17.74
N SER A 140 -13.90 7.53 17.22
CA SER A 140 -14.84 7.20 16.15
C SER A 140 -14.12 6.96 14.82
N ILE A 141 -13.13 7.78 14.51
CA ILE A 141 -12.29 7.62 13.31
C ILE A 141 -11.53 6.30 13.36
N ARG A 142 -10.93 5.98 14.52
CA ARG A 142 -10.23 4.70 14.74
C ARG A 142 -11.17 3.49 14.59
N GLU A 143 -12.40 3.59 15.07
CA GLU A 143 -13.37 2.52 14.90
C GLU A 143 -13.78 2.34 13.43
N SER A 144 -14.00 3.44 12.72
CA SER A 144 -14.25 3.41 11.27
C SER A 144 -13.09 2.81 10.49
N PHE A 145 -11.85 3.11 10.88
CA PHE A 145 -10.64 2.53 10.29
C PHE A 145 -10.60 1.01 10.49
N LYS A 146 -10.88 0.53 11.72
CA LYS A 146 -10.91 -0.91 12.00
C LYS A 146 -11.99 -1.64 11.18
N ASN A 147 -13.16 -1.04 11.04
CA ASN A 147 -14.25 -1.64 10.28
C ASN A 147 -13.90 -1.74 8.79
N ILE A 148 -13.37 -0.67 8.18
CA ILE A 148 -12.91 -0.70 6.78
C ILE A 148 -11.76 -1.69 6.58
N TYR A 149 -10.84 -1.79 7.53
CA TYR A 149 -9.76 -2.78 7.49
C TYR A 149 -10.30 -4.22 7.50
N LYS A 150 -11.32 -4.49 8.33
CA LYS A 150 -12.01 -5.77 8.37
C LYS A 150 -12.72 -6.07 7.05
N ASP A 151 -13.46 -5.09 6.51
CA ASP A 151 -14.15 -5.22 5.23
C ASP A 151 -13.15 -5.50 4.08
N LEU A 152 -11.98 -4.83 4.10
CA LEU A 152 -10.90 -5.07 3.15
C LEU A 152 -10.39 -6.51 3.21
N LYS A 153 -10.17 -7.04 4.42
CA LYS A 153 -9.76 -8.45 4.61
C LYS A 153 -10.83 -9.43 4.12
N GLU A 154 -12.10 -9.18 4.43
CA GLU A 154 -13.21 -10.03 4.00
C GLU A 154 -13.40 -10.01 2.48
N GLU A 155 -13.29 -8.84 1.85
CA GLU A 155 -13.31 -8.69 0.38
C GLU A 155 -12.20 -9.52 -0.27
N GLN A 156 -11.00 -9.49 0.27
CA GLN A 156 -9.86 -10.23 -0.25
C GLN A 156 -10.00 -11.75 -0.06
N GLN A 157 -10.55 -12.18 1.07
CA GLN A 157 -10.78 -13.61 1.35
C GLN A 157 -11.91 -14.19 0.49
N SER A 158 -12.98 -13.43 0.27
CA SER A 158 -14.11 -13.88 -0.57
C SER A 158 -13.70 -14.08 -2.03
N GLN A 159 -12.75 -13.27 -2.52
CA GLN A 159 -12.21 -13.39 -3.88
C GLN A 159 -11.34 -14.64 -4.07
N VAL A 160 -10.69 -15.15 -3.01
CA VAL A 160 -9.93 -16.41 -3.06
C VAL A 160 -10.86 -17.63 -3.14
N ARG A 161 -12.08 -17.55 -2.55
CA ARG A 161 -13.04 -18.66 -2.55
C ARG A 161 -13.87 -18.76 -3.82
N GLY A 162 -13.92 -17.71 -4.62
CA GLY A 162 -14.68 -17.67 -5.88
C GLY A 162 -13.96 -18.27 -7.10
N VAL A 163 -12.76 -18.83 -6.92
CA VAL A 163 -11.92 -19.45 -7.96
C VAL A 163 -11.77 -20.95 -7.65
N GLN A 164 -12.89 -21.62 -7.38
CA GLN A 164 -12.97 -23.09 -7.39
C GLN A 164 -13.89 -23.53 -8.52
#